data_2ec7fd92d19cce255591167f33025d6c
#
_entry.id   2ec7fd92d19cce255591167f33025d6c
#
_cell.length_a   1.000
_cell.length_b   1.000
_cell.length_c   1.000
_cell.angle_alpha   90.00
_cell.angle_beta   90.00
_cell.angle_gamma   90.00
#
_symmetry.space_group_name_H-M   'P 1'
#
loop_
_entity.id
_entity.type
_entity.pdbx_description
1 polymer ?
#
loop_
_entity_poly.entity_id
_entity_poly.type
_entity_poly.pdbx_seq_one_letter_code
_entity_poly.pdbx_strand_id
1 'polypeptide(L)'
;MKIDDLKKRIMLQSPSVAADGMGGQSVTWTNVKEVWGAIWPTSASEVMSAQSAVLSVSHRIRIRYRSDITAAWRIYYTDGGKHYNIVSIIDPNMRHWILDLMCLETT
;
A
#
# COMPACT_ATOMS: atom_id res chain seq x y z
N MET A 1 -2.91 -13.19 13.74
CA MET A 1 -1.99 -12.08 13.81
C MET A 1 -2.37 -11.10 14.90
N LYS A 2 -1.40 -10.61 15.58
CA LYS A 2 -1.66 -9.65 16.65
C LYS A 2 -1.51 -8.24 16.12
N ILE A 3 -2.39 -7.37 16.57
CA ILE A 3 -2.31 -5.98 16.19
C ILE A 3 -1.03 -5.34 16.72
N ASP A 4 -0.42 -5.93 17.73
CA ASP A 4 0.85 -5.46 18.28
C ASP A 4 1.99 -5.52 17.26
N ASP A 5 1.82 -6.26 16.17
CA ASP A 5 2.84 -6.32 15.14
C ASP A 5 2.86 -5.07 14.25
N LEU A 6 1.90 -4.18 14.41
CA LEU A 6 1.84 -2.94 13.64
C LEU A 6 2.73 -1.90 14.33
N LYS A 7 4.02 -1.94 14.02
CA LYS A 7 5.02 -1.14 14.73
C LYS A 7 5.73 -0.11 13.88
N LYS A 8 5.45 -0.05 12.59
CA LYS A 8 6.09 0.90 11.70
C LYS A 8 5.14 2.02 11.37
N ARG A 9 5.65 3.23 11.35
CA ARG A 9 4.83 4.38 10.99
C ARG A 9 4.89 4.58 9.49
N ILE A 10 3.73 4.63 8.88
CA ILE A 10 3.62 4.80 7.45
C ILE A 10 2.60 5.88 7.13
N MET A 11 2.83 6.60 6.05
CA MET A 11 1.93 7.64 5.59
C MET A 11 1.13 7.11 4.40
N LEU A 12 -0.18 7.20 4.50
CA LEU A 12 -1.07 6.85 3.39
C LEU A 12 -1.18 8.06 2.47
N GLN A 13 -0.92 7.87 1.19
CA GLN A 13 -0.97 8.95 0.21
C GLN A 13 -1.96 8.62 -0.89
N SER A 14 -2.85 9.56 -1.17
CA SER A 14 -3.81 9.42 -2.25
C SER A 14 -3.36 10.24 -3.46
N PRO A 15 -3.69 9.78 -4.68
CA PRO A 15 -3.31 10.51 -5.88
C PRO A 15 -4.31 11.61 -6.18
N SER A 16 -3.81 12.70 -6.72
CA SER A 16 -4.63 13.77 -7.28
C SER A 16 -4.10 14.04 -8.68
N VAL A 17 -4.97 13.92 -9.67
CA VAL A 17 -4.59 14.10 -11.06
C VAL A 17 -5.06 15.48 -11.51
N ALA A 18 -4.17 16.24 -12.09
CA ALA A 18 -4.51 17.56 -12.59
C ALA A 18 -3.92 17.74 -13.98
N ALA A 19 -4.61 18.54 -14.81
CA ALA A 19 -4.07 18.90 -16.10
C ALA A 19 -2.86 19.80 -15.89
N ASP A 20 -1.81 19.56 -16.67
CA ASP A 20 -0.58 20.33 -16.52
C ASP A 20 -0.55 21.58 -17.40
N GLY A 21 -1.62 21.86 -18.10
CA GLY A 21 -1.69 23.02 -18.97
C GLY A 21 -1.08 22.82 -20.34
N MET A 22 -0.48 21.67 -20.58
CA MET A 22 0.18 21.37 -21.84
C MET A 22 -0.40 20.14 -22.52
N GLY A 23 -1.63 19.81 -22.20
CA GLY A 23 -2.29 18.64 -22.78
C GLY A 23 -2.00 17.34 -22.06
N GLY A 24 -1.16 17.34 -21.04
CA GLY A 24 -0.86 16.15 -20.25
C GLY A 24 -1.53 16.18 -18.89
N GLN A 25 -1.19 15.20 -18.09
CA GLN A 25 -1.69 15.09 -16.72
C GLN A 25 -0.51 14.88 -15.78
N SER A 26 -0.57 15.49 -14.61
CA SER A 26 0.41 15.25 -13.57
C SER A 26 -0.29 14.66 -12.36
N VAL A 27 0.41 13.78 -11.66
CA VAL A 27 -0.11 13.16 -10.44
C VAL A 27 0.60 13.78 -9.25
N THR A 28 -0.20 14.28 -8.32
CA THR A 28 0.30 14.81 -7.05
C THR A 28 -0.17 13.89 -5.95
N TRP A 29 0.71 13.59 -5.02
CA TRP A 29 0.38 12.72 -3.90
C TRP A 29 0.08 13.55 -2.66
N THR A 30 -1.07 13.29 -2.07
CA THR A 30 -1.53 14.00 -0.88
C THR A 30 -1.43 13.09 0.32
N ASN A 31 -0.80 13.57 1.38
CA ASN A 31 -0.74 12.84 2.64
C ASN A 31 -2.13 12.82 3.26
N VAL A 32 -2.67 11.63 3.48
CA VAL A 32 -4.00 11.48 4.05
C VAL A 32 -3.92 11.28 5.55
N LYS A 33 -3.14 10.31 5.98
CA LYS A 33 -3.00 10.01 7.40
C LYS A 33 -1.80 9.13 7.65
N GLU A 34 -1.12 9.38 8.76
CA GLU A 34 -0.06 8.50 9.22
C GLU A 34 -0.69 7.43 10.11
N VAL A 35 -0.36 6.19 9.85
CA VAL A 35 -0.92 5.05 10.61
C VAL A 35 0.21 4.10 10.97
N TRP A 36 -0.07 3.23 11.93
CA TRP A 36 0.84 2.15 12.27
C TRP A 36 0.59 0.97 11.35
N GLY A 37 1.66 0.38 10.86
CA GLY A 37 1.55 -0.77 9.98
C GLY A 37 2.70 -1.74 10.20
N ALA A 38 2.63 -2.87 9.53
CA ALA A 38 3.71 -3.85 9.49
C ALA A 38 4.10 -4.07 8.03
N ILE A 39 5.39 -4.16 7.77
CA ILE A 39 5.92 -4.29 6.42
C ILE A 39 6.78 -5.55 6.37
N TRP A 40 6.46 -6.45 5.43
CA TRP A 40 7.24 -7.66 5.22
C TRP A 40 7.59 -7.80 3.75
N PRO A 41 8.81 -8.25 3.43
CA PRO A 41 9.08 -8.65 2.05
C PRO A 41 8.26 -9.89 1.72
N THR A 42 7.82 -10.00 0.49
CA THR A 42 7.07 -11.18 0.06
C THR A 42 8.02 -12.30 -0.33
N SER A 43 7.59 -13.53 -0.07
CA SER A 43 8.33 -14.69 -0.53
C SER A 43 7.86 -15.07 -1.93
N ALA A 44 8.63 -15.88 -2.62
CA ALA A 44 8.26 -16.36 -3.94
C ALA A 44 6.94 -17.12 -3.91
N SER A 45 6.69 -17.90 -2.87
CA SER A 45 5.44 -18.65 -2.78
C SER A 45 4.24 -17.74 -2.54
N GLU A 46 4.41 -16.66 -1.78
CA GLU A 46 3.34 -15.68 -1.61
C GLU A 46 3.00 -14.99 -2.93
N VAL A 47 4.01 -14.63 -3.70
CA VAL A 47 3.80 -13.99 -4.99
C VAL A 47 3.04 -14.94 -5.92
N MET A 48 3.45 -16.19 -5.96
CA MET A 48 2.80 -17.17 -6.84
C MET A 48 1.37 -17.45 -6.44
N SER A 49 1.07 -17.48 -5.17
CA SER A 49 -0.30 -17.76 -4.75
C SER A 49 -1.21 -16.56 -4.91
N ALA A 50 -0.67 -15.41 -4.82
CA ALA A 50 -1.51 -14.26 -5.01
C ALA A 50 -1.69 -13.91 -6.44
N GLN A 51 -1.12 -14.54 -7.44
CA GLN A 51 -0.88 -14.10 -8.56
C GLN A 51 -1.20 -13.89 -9.52
N SER A 52 -1.59 -14.24 -9.51
CA SER A 52 -1.93 -14.07 -10.59
C SER A 52 -1.22 -13.42 -11.37
N ALA A 53 -0.49 -13.67 -11.33
CA ALA A 53 0.06 -13.40 -12.28
C ALA A 53 0.79 -12.43 -12.69
N VAL A 54 0.75 -11.79 -12.58
CA VAL A 54 1.24 -10.90 -13.30
C VAL A 54 1.91 -9.90 -12.70
N LEU A 55 1.57 -9.61 -11.57
CA LEU A 55 2.03 -8.43 -10.97
C LEU A 55 3.23 -8.70 -10.16
N SER A 56 4.17 -7.86 -10.23
CA SER A 56 5.32 -7.87 -9.34
C SER A 56 4.89 -7.32 -8.01
N VAL A 57 5.03 -8.11 -6.97
CA VAL A 57 4.77 -7.68 -5.60
C VAL A 57 6.05 -7.87 -4.81
N SER A 58 6.54 -6.82 -4.18
CA SER A 58 7.78 -6.91 -3.41
C SER A 58 7.54 -6.97 -1.93
N HIS A 59 6.46 -6.41 -1.44
CA HIS A 59 6.20 -6.31 0.00
C HIS A 59 4.73 -6.46 0.31
N ARG A 60 4.44 -6.97 1.49
CA ARG A 60 3.09 -6.98 2.05
C ARG A 60 3.08 -6.02 3.22
N ILE A 61 2.11 -5.11 3.22
CA ILE A 61 1.96 -4.14 4.29
C ILE A 61 0.60 -4.36 4.94
N ARG A 62 0.57 -4.50 6.24
CA ARG A 62 -0.66 -4.71 6.98
C ARG A 62 -0.97 -3.48 7.80
N ILE A 63 -2.22 -3.00 7.72
CA ILE A 63 -2.70 -1.87 8.49
C ILE A 63 -4.06 -2.23 9.09
N ARG A 64 -4.55 -1.40 9.99
CA ARG A 64 -5.92 -1.53 10.46
C ARG A 64 -6.88 -1.20 9.33
N TYR A 65 -8.06 -1.78 9.38
CA TYR A 65 -9.05 -1.57 8.34
C TYR A 65 -9.39 -0.09 8.15
N ARG A 66 -9.50 0.32 6.90
CA ARG A 66 -9.98 1.63 6.50
C ARG A 66 -10.86 1.45 5.26
N SER A 67 -11.97 2.17 5.23
CA SER A 67 -12.89 2.05 4.10
C SER A 67 -12.51 2.95 2.92
N ASP A 68 -11.62 3.90 3.12
CA ASP A 68 -11.33 4.92 2.12
C ASP A 68 -10.13 4.59 1.22
N ILE A 69 -9.28 3.66 1.60
CA ILE A 69 -8.08 3.36 0.84
C ILE A 69 -8.41 2.53 -0.40
N THR A 70 -7.74 2.83 -1.50
CA THR A 70 -7.91 2.08 -2.75
C THR A 70 -6.57 1.66 -3.30
N ALA A 71 -6.58 0.79 -4.31
CA ALA A 71 -5.34 0.34 -4.94
C ALA A 71 -4.64 1.42 -5.75
N ALA A 72 -5.26 2.58 -5.93
CA ALA A 72 -4.60 3.71 -6.58
C ALA A 72 -3.68 4.48 -5.63
N TRP A 73 -3.79 4.24 -4.35
CA TRP A 73 -2.99 4.95 -3.35
C TRP A 73 -1.59 4.34 -3.26
N ARG A 74 -0.71 5.02 -2.54
CA ARG A 74 0.61 4.48 -2.24
C ARG A 74 0.94 4.70 -0.76
N ILE A 75 1.96 4.00 -0.29
CA ILE A 75 2.42 4.07 1.08
C ILE A 75 3.80 4.73 1.08
N TYR A 76 4.01 5.66 1.98
CA TYR A 76 5.34 6.23 2.21
C TYR A 76 5.82 5.79 3.59
N TYR A 77 6.94 5.07 3.62
CA TYR A 77 7.56 4.64 4.87
C TYR A 77 8.60 5.69 5.26
N THR A 78 8.26 6.50 6.25
CA THR A 78 9.04 7.68 6.59
C THR A 78 10.43 7.33 7.12
N ASP A 79 10.56 6.28 7.93
CA ASP A 79 11.86 5.90 8.47
C ASP A 79 12.82 5.42 7.41
N GLY A 80 12.34 4.77 6.40
CA GLY A 80 13.18 4.24 5.33
C GLY A 80 13.25 5.13 4.11
N GLY A 81 12.39 6.13 4.01
CA GLY A 81 12.33 6.99 2.84
C GLY A 81 11.87 6.27 1.59
N LYS A 82 11.08 5.21 1.72
CA LYS A 82 10.68 4.39 0.60
C LYS A 82 9.20 4.52 0.32
N HIS A 83 8.85 4.38 -0.95
CA HIS A 83 7.48 4.40 -1.39
C HIS A 83 7.07 3.02 -1.88
N TYR A 84 5.82 2.65 -1.62
CA TYR A 84 5.27 1.37 -2.05
C TYR A 84 3.96 1.63 -2.75
N ASN A 85 3.87 1.27 -4.03
CA ASN A 85 2.61 1.37 -4.75
C ASN A 85 1.74 0.19 -4.39
N ILE A 86 0.47 0.45 -4.10
CA ILE A 86 -0.47 -0.61 -3.78
C ILE A 86 -0.88 -1.31 -5.07
N VAL A 87 -0.72 -2.62 -5.11
CA VAL A 87 -1.12 -3.43 -6.26
C VAL A 87 -2.50 -4.01 -6.01
N SER A 88 -2.73 -4.55 -4.82
CA SER A 88 -4.04 -5.08 -4.46
C SER A 88 -4.26 -4.94 -2.96
N ILE A 89 -5.52 -4.97 -2.56
CA ILE A 89 -5.93 -4.84 -1.17
C ILE A 89 -6.74 -6.08 -0.80
N ILE A 90 -6.37 -6.72 0.28
CA ILE A 90 -7.06 -7.91 0.76
C ILE A 90 -7.59 -7.64 2.16
N ASP A 91 -8.87 -7.90 2.36
CA ASP A 91 -9.50 -7.85 3.68
C ASP A 91 -9.66 -9.31 4.13
N PRO A 92 -8.78 -9.84 4.96
CA PRO A 92 -8.82 -11.25 5.31
C PRO A 92 -10.17 -11.62 5.91
N ASN A 93 -10.80 -12.61 5.32
CA ASN A 93 -12.09 -13.12 5.75
C ASN A 93 -13.20 -12.06 5.76
N MET A 94 -13.01 -10.96 5.08
CA MET A 94 -13.99 -9.86 4.98
C MET A 94 -14.45 -9.38 6.35
N ARG A 95 -13.56 -9.37 7.32
CA ARG A 95 -13.92 -9.00 8.69
C ARG A 95 -13.82 -7.51 8.98
N HIS A 96 -13.25 -6.73 8.07
CA HIS A 96 -13.07 -5.29 8.29
C HIS A 96 -12.26 -4.99 9.55
N TRP A 97 -11.25 -5.82 9.80
CA TRP A 97 -10.39 -5.67 10.96
C TRP A 97 -9.02 -5.14 10.57
N ILE A 98 -8.44 -5.77 9.59
CA ILE A 98 -7.14 -5.37 9.04
C ILE A 98 -7.22 -5.44 7.54
N LEU A 99 -6.27 -4.77 6.88
CA LEU A 99 -6.10 -4.87 5.43
C LEU A 99 -4.67 -5.30 5.15
N ASP A 100 -4.51 -6.24 4.25
CA ASP A 100 -3.20 -6.62 3.71
C ASP A 100 -3.05 -5.95 2.36
N LEU A 101 -2.09 -5.06 2.26
CA LEU A 101 -1.82 -4.33 1.03
C LEU A 101 -0.65 -5.00 0.34
N MET A 102 -0.90 -5.56 -0.83
CA MET A 102 0.16 -6.15 -1.64
C MET A 102 0.77 -5.04 -2.46
N CYS A 103 2.04 -4.77 -2.26
CA CYS A 103 2.68 -3.56 -2.75
C CYS A 103 3.93 -3.84 -3.54
N LEU A 104 4.27 -2.92 -4.42
CA LEU A 104 5.53 -2.91 -5.15
C LEU A 104 6.35 -1.71 -4.69
N GLU A 105 7.56 -1.99 -4.20
CA GLU A 105 8.46 -0.91 -3.78
C GLU A 105 8.88 -0.09 -4.99
N THR A 106 8.86 1.22 -4.84
CA THR A 106 9.35 2.13 -5.85
C THR A 106 10.42 3.01 -5.23
N THR A 107 11.35 3.45 -6.02
CA THR A 107 12.41 4.34 -5.54
C THR A 107 12.04 5.79 -5.66
#